data_76c899fb3cc25ffbfc896b9628604072
#
_entry.id   76c899fb3cc25ffbfc896b9628604072
#
_cell.length_a   1.000
_cell.length_b   1.000
_cell.length_c   1.000
_cell.angle_alpha   90.00
_cell.angle_beta   90.00
_cell.angle_gamma   90.00
#
_symmetry.space_group_name_H-M   'P 1'
#
loop_
_entity.id
_entity.type
_entity.pdbx_description
1 polymer ?
#
loop_
_entity_poly.entity_id
_entity_poly.type
_entity_poly.pdbx_seq_one_letter_code
_entity_poly.pdbx_strand_id
1 'polypeptide(L)'
;KSSAASDVYKRQGTQTGTVYSVSDTGLMTGYYEPLLTVSKHRTERHTTPILSTPDDLIIVDLAEAYPKLKGMRLRGKIQGRKLVPYDTRAKIVARKDLDKYSIAWSDDPVAVFFLQIQGSGRLRTEEGELIRVGYDDQNGRPYKAVGSWLVDQGYLKRHELSMQNIRAWAQNNPDKVDTLLNQNQSFVFFKEKKGGDPNEGPIGAQGLPLTPKASVAVDRRYISLGTPVLVSVSQTNPNLNFTKPVVAQDTGGAIKGPIRFDFFWGFGDEAGKNAGRQKSQARAWLLLPNGVTPESL
;
A
#
# COMPACT_ATOMS: atom_id res chain seq x y z
N LYS A 1 20.92 2.59 15.94
CA LYS A 1 19.86 3.62 16.01
C LYS A 1 18.54 2.89 16.19
N SER A 2 17.79 3.19 17.26
CA SER A 2 16.46 2.65 17.51
C SER A 2 15.49 3.24 16.46
N SER A 3 14.62 2.42 15.87
CA SER A 3 13.61 2.91 14.94
C SER A 3 12.57 3.74 15.70
N ALA A 4 11.91 4.71 15.04
CA ALA A 4 10.88 5.54 15.65
C ALA A 4 9.76 4.70 16.30
N ALA A 5 9.37 3.56 15.69
CA ALA A 5 8.42 2.62 16.27
C ALA A 5 8.93 2.00 17.59
N SER A 6 10.22 1.63 17.64
CA SER A 6 10.85 1.10 18.86
C SER A 6 10.94 2.18 19.96
N ASP A 7 11.19 3.44 19.57
CA ASP A 7 11.31 4.54 20.55
C ASP A 7 9.96 4.97 21.13
N VAL A 8 8.91 5.00 20.32
CA VAL A 8 7.54 5.25 20.79
C VAL A 8 7.10 4.14 21.74
N TYR A 9 7.37 2.89 21.40
CA TYR A 9 7.08 1.75 22.27
C TYR A 9 7.86 1.81 23.59
N LYS A 10 9.16 2.11 23.55
CA LYS A 10 9.99 2.24 24.75
C LYS A 10 9.54 3.39 25.66
N ARG A 11 9.16 4.54 25.10
CA ARG A 11 8.70 5.69 25.89
C ARG A 11 7.34 5.44 26.56
N GLN A 12 6.45 4.71 25.90
CA GLN A 12 5.13 4.40 26.46
C GLN A 12 5.13 3.17 27.36
N GLY A 13 6.04 2.21 27.15
CA GLY A 13 6.21 1.03 27.98
C GLY A 13 6.80 1.31 29.37
N THR A 14 7.32 2.51 29.62
CA THR A 14 7.80 2.95 30.94
C THR A 14 6.72 3.60 31.79
N GLN A 15 5.56 3.92 31.21
CA GLN A 15 4.39 4.42 31.95
C GLN A 15 3.40 3.28 32.18
N THR A 16 2.84 3.19 33.36
CA THR A 16 1.71 2.30 33.65
C THR A 16 0.58 2.66 32.69
N GLY A 17 0.17 1.72 31.85
CA GLY A 17 -0.84 1.92 30.80
C GLY A 17 -2.05 1.03 31.04
N THR A 18 -3.19 1.46 30.54
CA THR A 18 -4.44 0.68 30.54
C THR A 18 -4.63 -0.02 29.19
N VAL A 19 -5.09 -1.27 29.24
CA VAL A 19 -5.31 -2.10 28.05
C VAL A 19 -6.79 -2.12 27.71
N TYR A 20 -7.15 -1.67 26.52
CA TYR A 20 -8.51 -1.67 26.02
C TYR A 20 -8.68 -2.68 24.88
N SER A 21 -9.66 -3.58 25.00
CA SER A 21 -10.05 -4.46 23.90
C SER A 21 -10.84 -3.68 22.84
N VAL A 22 -10.47 -3.84 21.58
CA VAL A 22 -11.09 -3.07 20.47
C VAL A 22 -12.37 -3.73 19.96
N SER A 23 -12.51 -5.04 20.06
CA SER A 23 -13.66 -5.88 19.65
C SER A 23 -13.25 -7.34 19.77
N ASP A 24 -14.12 -8.28 19.39
CA ASP A 24 -13.82 -9.71 19.57
C ASP A 24 -12.78 -10.22 18.57
N THR A 25 -12.95 -10.00 17.25
CA THR A 25 -12.02 -10.46 16.21
C THR A 25 -12.09 -9.62 14.95
N GLY A 26 -10.99 -9.57 14.23
CA GLY A 26 -10.87 -8.88 12.95
C GLY A 26 -9.91 -9.56 11.99
N LEU A 27 -9.42 -8.83 11.01
CA LEU A 27 -8.58 -9.34 9.93
C LEU A 27 -7.24 -8.61 9.91
N MET A 28 -6.15 -9.38 9.92
CA MET A 28 -4.81 -8.88 9.61
C MET A 28 -4.32 -9.49 8.30
N THR A 29 -3.97 -8.64 7.35
CA THR A 29 -3.22 -8.99 6.14
C THR A 29 -1.79 -8.51 6.25
N GLY A 30 -0.96 -8.75 5.26
CA GLY A 30 0.42 -8.30 5.23
C GLY A 30 0.74 -7.48 3.98
N TYR A 31 1.66 -6.55 4.12
CA TYR A 31 2.26 -5.81 3.02
C TYR A 31 3.78 -5.72 3.18
N TYR A 32 4.44 -5.33 2.12
CA TYR A 32 5.91 -5.29 2.05
C TYR A 32 6.37 -4.25 1.03
N GLU A 33 7.64 -3.94 1.03
CA GLU A 33 8.27 -3.09 0.02
C GLU A 33 8.88 -3.98 -1.07
N PRO A 34 8.30 -4.03 -2.29
CA PRO A 34 8.81 -4.86 -3.38
C PRO A 34 10.13 -4.32 -3.94
N LEU A 35 10.95 -5.23 -4.49
CA LEU A 35 12.12 -4.91 -5.29
C LEU A 35 11.83 -5.28 -6.75
N LEU A 36 11.95 -4.31 -7.66
CA LEU A 36 11.75 -4.50 -9.09
C LEU A 36 13.07 -4.25 -9.84
N THR A 37 13.33 -5.04 -10.87
CA THR A 37 14.37 -4.71 -11.87
C THR A 37 13.79 -3.76 -12.90
N VAL A 38 14.54 -2.70 -13.24
CA VAL A 38 14.06 -1.61 -14.08
C VAL A 38 15.17 -1.07 -14.99
N SER A 39 14.75 -0.35 -16.04
CA SER A 39 15.61 0.55 -16.81
C SER A 39 15.21 2.01 -16.56
N LYS A 40 16.17 2.93 -16.58
CA LYS A 40 15.88 4.38 -16.54
C LYS A 40 15.20 4.89 -17.82
N HIS A 41 15.37 4.16 -18.89
CA HIS A 41 14.84 4.53 -20.21
C HIS A 41 13.93 3.41 -20.74
N ARG A 42 12.96 3.79 -21.56
CA ARG A 42 12.16 2.82 -22.28
C ARG A 42 13.02 2.04 -23.25
N THR A 43 12.90 0.71 -23.24
CA THR A 43 13.57 -0.20 -24.16
C THR A 43 12.54 -1.14 -24.79
N GLU A 44 12.95 -1.97 -25.72
CA GLU A 44 12.09 -3.04 -26.29
C GLU A 44 11.56 -3.98 -25.18
N ARG A 45 12.39 -4.26 -24.18
CA ARG A 45 12.05 -5.12 -23.05
C ARG A 45 11.30 -4.36 -21.94
N HIS A 46 11.79 -3.19 -21.54
CA HIS A 46 11.23 -2.41 -20.46
C HIS A 46 10.20 -1.41 -20.99
N THR A 47 8.94 -1.82 -21.04
CA THR A 47 7.84 -1.07 -21.66
C THR A 47 6.81 -0.51 -20.67
N THR A 48 6.84 -1.00 -19.42
CA THR A 48 5.87 -0.60 -18.40
C THR A 48 6.40 0.53 -17.53
N PRO A 49 5.79 1.73 -17.54
CA PRO A 49 6.31 2.89 -16.83
C PRO A 49 5.95 2.86 -15.34
N ILE A 50 6.87 3.34 -14.52
CA ILE A 50 6.65 3.75 -13.13
C ILE A 50 6.65 5.27 -13.15
N LEU A 51 5.49 5.89 -12.91
CA LEU A 51 5.25 7.30 -13.18
C LEU A 51 5.26 8.16 -11.92
N SER A 52 5.83 9.35 -12.03
CA SER A 52 5.58 10.48 -11.14
C SER A 52 4.20 11.10 -11.43
N THR A 53 3.72 11.94 -10.52
CA THR A 53 2.44 12.63 -10.67
C THR A 53 2.49 13.59 -11.86
N PRO A 54 1.60 13.44 -12.86
CA PRO A 54 1.56 14.35 -14.00
C PRO A 54 1.13 15.77 -13.63
N ASP A 55 1.67 16.77 -14.33
CA ASP A 55 1.39 18.19 -14.10
C ASP A 55 -0.08 18.58 -14.32
N ASP A 56 -0.80 17.79 -15.15
CA ASP A 56 -2.22 18.01 -15.45
C ASP A 56 -3.18 17.38 -14.42
N LEU A 57 -2.65 16.72 -13.39
CA LEU A 57 -3.47 16.17 -12.30
C LEU A 57 -3.80 17.27 -11.28
N ILE A 58 -5.09 17.52 -11.11
CA ILE A 58 -5.62 18.52 -10.18
C ILE A 58 -6.16 17.84 -8.93
N ILE A 59 -5.68 18.26 -7.76
CA ILE A 59 -6.29 17.91 -6.47
C ILE A 59 -7.54 18.75 -6.30
N VAL A 60 -8.68 18.08 -6.10
CA VAL A 60 -9.97 18.75 -5.93
C VAL A 60 -10.33 18.75 -4.45
N ASP A 61 -10.25 19.93 -3.83
CA ASP A 61 -10.73 20.14 -2.47
C ASP A 61 -11.88 21.14 -2.48
N LEU A 62 -13.07 20.66 -2.22
CA LEU A 62 -14.31 21.44 -2.17
C LEU A 62 -14.98 21.32 -0.79
N ALA A 63 -14.25 20.86 0.22
CA ALA A 63 -14.80 20.55 1.54
C ALA A 63 -15.37 21.78 2.25
N GLU A 64 -14.84 22.97 2.00
CA GLU A 64 -15.35 24.23 2.57
C GLU A 64 -16.80 24.51 2.12
N ALA A 65 -17.06 24.40 0.82
CA ALA A 65 -18.40 24.63 0.26
C ALA A 65 -19.31 23.38 0.34
N TYR A 66 -18.72 22.20 0.31
CA TYR A 66 -19.43 20.92 0.31
C TYR A 66 -18.85 19.97 1.37
N PRO A 67 -19.25 20.11 2.64
CA PRO A 67 -18.68 19.34 3.76
C PRO A 67 -18.74 17.81 3.60
N LYS A 68 -19.71 17.30 2.83
CA LYS A 68 -19.83 15.87 2.51
C LYS A 68 -18.65 15.32 1.70
N LEU A 69 -17.87 16.19 1.06
CA LEU A 69 -16.67 15.81 0.27
C LEU A 69 -15.41 15.78 1.13
N LYS A 70 -15.49 16.15 2.41
CA LYS A 70 -14.34 16.16 3.33
C LYS A 70 -13.70 14.78 3.41
N GLY A 71 -12.37 14.74 3.18
CA GLY A 71 -11.59 13.51 3.22
C GLY A 71 -11.72 12.60 1.97
N MET A 72 -12.53 12.99 0.98
CA MET A 72 -12.57 12.28 -0.30
C MET A 72 -11.33 12.61 -1.14
N ARG A 73 -10.74 11.59 -1.75
CA ARG A 73 -9.57 11.76 -2.64
C ARG A 73 -10.04 12.06 -4.07
N LEU A 74 -10.59 13.26 -4.27
CA LEU A 74 -11.06 13.67 -5.58
C LEU A 74 -9.89 14.19 -6.43
N ARG A 75 -9.76 13.69 -7.65
CA ARG A 75 -8.74 14.08 -8.63
C ARG A 75 -9.36 14.30 -9.98
N GLY A 76 -8.92 15.33 -10.66
CA GLY A 76 -9.42 15.70 -11.97
C GLY A 76 -8.35 16.30 -12.88
N LYS A 77 -8.77 16.68 -14.06
CA LYS A 77 -8.00 17.49 -15.00
C LYS A 77 -8.91 18.53 -15.67
N ILE A 78 -8.31 19.60 -16.15
CA ILE A 78 -9.03 20.65 -16.86
C ILE A 78 -9.25 20.20 -18.32
N GLN A 79 -10.51 20.27 -18.76
CA GLN A 79 -10.91 20.06 -20.14
C GLN A 79 -11.75 21.25 -20.63
N GLY A 80 -11.13 22.15 -21.34
CA GLY A 80 -11.73 23.44 -21.66
C GLY A 80 -12.04 24.23 -20.38
N ARG A 81 -13.32 24.52 -20.14
CA ARG A 81 -13.78 25.22 -18.93
C ARG A 81 -14.32 24.29 -17.84
N LYS A 82 -14.13 22.99 -17.98
CA LYS A 82 -14.67 21.98 -17.05
C LYS A 82 -13.53 21.28 -16.31
N LEU A 83 -13.73 21.03 -15.01
CA LEU A 83 -12.98 20.06 -14.27
C LEU A 83 -13.66 18.69 -14.46
N VAL A 84 -12.96 17.74 -15.05
CA VAL A 84 -13.47 16.40 -15.29
C VAL A 84 -12.66 15.39 -14.47
N PRO A 85 -13.22 14.19 -14.13
CA PRO A 85 -12.46 13.17 -13.41
C PRO A 85 -11.18 12.79 -14.16
N TYR A 86 -10.07 12.58 -13.41
CA TYR A 86 -8.81 12.21 -14.05
C TYR A 86 -8.91 10.88 -14.82
N ASP A 87 -7.95 10.63 -15.68
CA ASP A 87 -7.96 9.48 -16.57
C ASP A 87 -7.94 8.13 -15.83
N THR A 88 -8.52 7.12 -16.43
CA THR A 88 -8.44 5.75 -15.97
C THR A 88 -7.05 5.16 -16.23
N ARG A 89 -6.70 4.05 -15.59
CA ARG A 89 -5.46 3.29 -15.85
C ARG A 89 -5.19 3.12 -17.35
N ALA A 90 -6.16 2.59 -18.08
CA ALA A 90 -6.02 2.35 -19.52
C ALA A 90 -5.65 3.62 -20.31
N LYS A 91 -6.25 4.76 -19.97
CA LYS A 91 -5.94 6.04 -20.62
C LYS A 91 -4.58 6.58 -20.22
N ILE A 92 -4.18 6.40 -18.95
CA ILE A 92 -2.86 6.85 -18.46
C ILE A 92 -1.75 6.08 -19.18
N VAL A 93 -1.83 4.75 -19.22
CA VAL A 93 -0.76 3.94 -19.85
C VAL A 93 -0.71 4.11 -21.38
N ALA A 94 -1.80 4.59 -22.01
CA ALA A 94 -1.86 4.90 -23.44
C ALA A 94 -1.39 6.33 -23.79
N ARG A 95 -0.96 7.15 -22.83
CA ARG A 95 -0.43 8.50 -23.08
C ARG A 95 0.83 8.45 -23.95
N LYS A 96 1.01 9.47 -24.77
CA LYS A 96 2.21 9.60 -25.63
C LYS A 96 3.38 10.31 -24.94
N ASP A 97 3.11 10.99 -23.82
CA ASP A 97 4.08 11.80 -23.07
C ASP A 97 4.58 11.10 -21.80
N LEU A 98 4.53 9.77 -21.73
CA LEU A 98 4.92 8.99 -20.56
C LEU A 98 6.38 9.20 -20.15
N ASP A 99 7.28 9.39 -21.13
CA ASP A 99 8.69 9.60 -20.88
C ASP A 99 8.94 10.84 -19.99
N LYS A 100 8.10 11.87 -20.11
CA LYS A 100 8.19 13.10 -19.28
C LYS A 100 7.99 12.81 -17.79
N TYR A 101 7.18 11.81 -17.47
CA TYR A 101 6.77 11.50 -16.10
C TYR A 101 7.38 10.20 -15.58
N SER A 102 8.11 9.45 -16.42
CA SER A 102 8.65 8.16 -16.01
C SER A 102 9.85 8.33 -15.07
N ILE A 103 9.76 7.68 -13.90
CA ILE A 103 10.88 7.49 -12.98
C ILE A 103 11.78 6.35 -13.50
N ALA A 104 11.14 5.29 -13.97
CA ALA A 104 11.79 4.11 -14.52
C ALA A 104 10.79 3.28 -15.35
N TRP A 105 11.30 2.27 -16.04
CA TRP A 105 10.55 1.33 -16.87
C TRP A 105 10.83 -0.11 -16.46
N SER A 106 9.79 -0.92 -16.31
CA SER A 106 9.88 -2.35 -15.96
C SER A 106 9.47 -3.23 -17.14
N ASP A 107 9.97 -4.44 -17.15
CA ASP A 107 9.57 -5.52 -18.07
C ASP A 107 8.39 -6.35 -17.52
N ASP A 108 7.99 -6.11 -16.26
CA ASP A 108 6.91 -6.86 -15.59
C ASP A 108 5.74 -5.93 -15.20
N PRO A 109 4.69 -5.84 -16.02
CA PRO A 109 3.52 -5.00 -15.75
C PRO A 109 2.75 -5.43 -14.50
N VAL A 110 2.80 -6.72 -14.14
CA VAL A 110 2.16 -7.24 -12.93
C VAL A 110 2.93 -6.79 -11.68
N ALA A 111 4.26 -6.79 -11.73
CA ALA A 111 5.08 -6.27 -10.63
C ALA A 111 4.83 -4.77 -10.40
N VAL A 112 4.74 -3.97 -11.47
CA VAL A 112 4.39 -2.54 -11.38
C VAL A 112 2.99 -2.35 -10.81
N PHE A 113 2.03 -3.16 -11.22
CA PHE A 113 0.69 -3.13 -10.65
C PHE A 113 0.68 -3.42 -9.14
N PHE A 114 1.41 -4.43 -8.70
CA PHE A 114 1.54 -4.72 -7.27
C PHE A 114 2.33 -3.65 -6.52
N LEU A 115 3.36 -3.04 -7.13
CA LEU A 115 4.04 -1.87 -6.57
C LEU A 115 3.04 -0.74 -6.26
N GLN A 116 2.09 -0.48 -7.16
CA GLN A 116 1.04 0.51 -6.94
C GLN A 116 0.09 0.15 -5.78
N ILE A 117 -0.17 -1.14 -5.56
CA ILE A 117 -0.97 -1.61 -4.41
C ILE A 117 -0.19 -1.42 -3.11
N GLN A 118 1.13 -1.73 -3.11
CA GLN A 118 1.99 -1.58 -1.94
C GLN A 118 2.28 -0.11 -1.59
N GLY A 119 2.27 0.79 -2.57
CA GLY A 119 2.47 2.23 -2.39
C GLY A 119 3.93 2.66 -2.19
N SER A 120 4.86 1.74 -2.07
CA SER A 120 6.31 2.01 -2.03
C SER A 120 7.09 0.82 -2.58
N GLY A 121 8.33 1.05 -3.00
CA GLY A 121 9.18 -0.01 -3.50
C GLY A 121 10.62 0.44 -3.75
N ARG A 122 11.43 -0.54 -4.09
CA ARG A 122 12.84 -0.38 -4.49
C ARG A 122 12.97 -0.80 -5.94
N LEU A 123 13.59 0.06 -6.72
CA LEU A 123 13.84 -0.17 -8.13
C LEU A 123 15.36 -0.34 -8.29
N ARG A 124 15.78 -1.47 -8.83
CA ARG A 124 17.19 -1.75 -9.12
C ARG A 124 17.39 -1.66 -10.61
N THR A 125 18.25 -0.76 -11.06
CA THR A 125 18.62 -0.70 -12.46
C THR A 125 19.54 -1.85 -12.83
N GLU A 126 19.70 -2.12 -14.14
CA GLU A 126 20.64 -3.15 -14.64
C GLU A 126 22.09 -2.83 -14.25
N GLU A 127 22.43 -1.53 -14.08
CA GLU A 127 23.74 -1.08 -13.60
C GLU A 127 23.91 -1.20 -12.08
N GLY A 128 22.87 -1.64 -11.37
CA GLY A 128 22.90 -1.87 -9.93
C GLY A 128 22.50 -0.66 -9.08
N GLU A 129 22.15 0.47 -9.67
CA GLU A 129 21.63 1.63 -8.92
C GLU A 129 20.31 1.29 -8.23
N LEU A 130 20.16 1.74 -7.00
CA LEU A 130 18.94 1.53 -6.21
C LEU A 130 18.17 2.84 -6.08
N ILE A 131 17.02 2.90 -6.72
CA ILE A 131 16.08 4.01 -6.63
C ILE A 131 14.95 3.61 -5.65
N ARG A 132 14.69 4.41 -4.63
CA ARG A 132 13.55 4.20 -3.72
C ARG A 132 12.39 5.07 -4.15
N VAL A 133 11.21 4.46 -4.26
CA VAL A 133 9.98 5.17 -4.60
C VAL A 133 8.95 5.03 -3.50
N GLY A 134 8.16 6.07 -3.30
CA GLY A 134 7.04 6.07 -2.39
C GLY A 134 5.83 6.73 -3.03
N TYR A 135 4.64 6.43 -2.49
CA TYR A 135 3.39 7.05 -2.89
C TYR A 135 3.53 8.58 -2.94
N ASP A 136 3.05 9.16 -4.01
CA ASP A 136 2.91 10.60 -4.17
C ASP A 136 1.43 10.98 -4.29
N ASP A 137 0.76 10.50 -5.33
CA ASP A 137 -0.68 10.71 -5.52
C ASP A 137 -1.32 9.55 -6.31
N GLN A 138 -2.59 9.68 -6.66
CA GLN A 138 -3.36 8.70 -7.41
C GLN A 138 -4.42 9.41 -8.28
N ASN A 139 -4.98 8.70 -9.26
CA ASN A 139 -5.89 9.27 -10.25
C ASN A 139 -7.34 9.50 -9.76
N GLY A 140 -7.66 9.32 -8.49
CA GLY A 140 -9.02 9.52 -7.94
C GLY A 140 -10.04 8.43 -8.30
N ARG A 141 -9.66 7.41 -9.06
CA ARG A 141 -10.56 6.31 -9.41
C ARG A 141 -10.62 5.27 -8.29
N PRO A 142 -11.79 4.68 -8.03
CA PRO A 142 -11.93 3.66 -7.01
C PRO A 142 -11.10 2.42 -7.36
N TYR A 143 -10.50 1.82 -6.33
CA TYR A 143 -9.78 0.56 -6.48
C TYR A 143 -10.76 -0.60 -6.70
N LYS A 144 -10.46 -1.46 -7.67
CA LYS A 144 -11.14 -2.74 -7.89
C LYS A 144 -10.10 -3.87 -7.93
N ALA A 145 -10.30 -4.88 -7.09
CA ALA A 145 -9.41 -6.05 -7.07
C ALA A 145 -9.49 -6.83 -8.38
N VAL A 146 -8.37 -6.96 -9.07
CA VAL A 146 -8.32 -7.67 -10.38
C VAL A 146 -8.57 -9.18 -10.24
N GLY A 147 -8.29 -9.75 -9.06
CA GLY A 147 -8.56 -11.16 -8.80
C GLY A 147 -10.04 -11.55 -8.95
N SER A 148 -10.99 -10.64 -8.68
CA SER A 148 -12.41 -10.93 -8.89
C SER A 148 -12.72 -11.23 -10.34
N TRP A 149 -12.13 -10.50 -11.28
CA TRP A 149 -12.29 -10.74 -12.71
C TRP A 149 -11.79 -12.14 -13.11
N LEU A 150 -10.65 -12.60 -12.58
CA LEU A 150 -10.14 -13.95 -12.83
C LEU A 150 -11.10 -15.04 -12.35
N VAL A 151 -11.77 -14.81 -11.23
CA VAL A 151 -12.81 -15.72 -10.73
C VAL A 151 -14.06 -15.69 -11.60
N ASP A 152 -14.53 -14.50 -11.96
CA ASP A 152 -15.72 -14.29 -12.79
C ASP A 152 -15.55 -14.89 -14.20
N GLN A 153 -14.31 -14.92 -14.71
CA GLN A 153 -13.96 -15.55 -15.99
C GLN A 153 -13.65 -17.05 -15.87
N GLY A 154 -13.68 -17.62 -14.66
CA GLY A 154 -13.38 -19.03 -14.41
C GLY A 154 -11.91 -19.42 -14.52
N TYR A 155 -10.98 -18.45 -14.57
CA TYR A 155 -9.53 -18.71 -14.66
C TYR A 155 -8.93 -19.16 -13.33
N LEU A 156 -9.45 -18.69 -12.20
CA LEU A 156 -9.05 -19.08 -10.86
C LEU A 156 -10.27 -19.24 -9.96
N LYS A 157 -10.17 -20.12 -8.98
CA LYS A 157 -11.16 -20.22 -7.91
C LYS A 157 -10.88 -19.18 -6.83
N ARG A 158 -11.91 -18.77 -6.08
CA ARG A 158 -11.79 -17.76 -5.02
C ARG A 158 -10.72 -18.08 -3.96
N HIS A 159 -10.55 -19.36 -3.61
CA HIS A 159 -9.54 -19.79 -2.64
C HIS A 159 -8.11 -19.84 -3.20
N GLU A 160 -7.96 -19.80 -4.52
CA GLU A 160 -6.67 -19.76 -5.21
C GLU A 160 -6.15 -18.34 -5.42
N LEU A 161 -6.96 -17.31 -5.09
CA LEU A 161 -6.55 -15.93 -5.26
C LEU A 161 -5.40 -15.58 -4.33
N SER A 162 -4.24 -15.43 -4.93
CA SER A 162 -3.00 -14.93 -4.31
C SER A 162 -2.23 -14.11 -5.33
N MET A 163 -1.33 -13.25 -4.86
CA MET A 163 -0.44 -12.49 -5.75
C MET A 163 0.37 -13.41 -6.66
N GLN A 164 0.84 -14.54 -6.11
CA GLN A 164 1.63 -15.54 -6.82
C GLN A 164 0.83 -16.19 -7.96
N ASN A 165 -0.42 -16.57 -7.68
CA ASN A 165 -1.27 -17.21 -8.70
C ASN A 165 -1.74 -16.22 -9.77
N ILE A 166 -1.98 -14.96 -9.42
CA ILE A 166 -2.27 -13.90 -10.40
C ILE A 166 -1.06 -13.69 -11.31
N ARG A 167 0.16 -13.65 -10.75
CA ARG A 167 1.39 -13.52 -11.52
C ARG A 167 1.62 -14.72 -12.44
N ALA A 168 1.45 -15.93 -11.93
CA ALA A 168 1.59 -17.16 -12.72
C ALA A 168 0.55 -17.21 -13.87
N TRP A 169 -0.68 -16.80 -13.59
CA TRP A 169 -1.70 -16.71 -14.63
C TRP A 169 -1.32 -15.69 -15.72
N ALA A 170 -0.84 -14.51 -15.33
CA ALA A 170 -0.41 -13.46 -16.26
C ALA A 170 0.76 -13.91 -17.15
N GLN A 171 1.73 -14.63 -16.59
CA GLN A 171 2.84 -15.22 -17.37
C GLN A 171 2.37 -16.22 -18.43
N ASN A 172 1.31 -16.97 -18.14
CA ASN A 172 0.72 -17.93 -19.07
C ASN A 172 -0.31 -17.32 -20.03
N ASN A 173 -0.69 -16.03 -19.85
CA ASN A 173 -1.68 -15.34 -20.66
C ASN A 173 -1.20 -13.89 -20.96
N PRO A 174 -0.05 -13.70 -21.61
CA PRO A 174 0.54 -12.36 -21.81
C PRO A 174 -0.36 -11.43 -22.64
N ASP A 175 -1.14 -11.96 -23.56
CA ASP A 175 -2.12 -11.25 -24.38
C ASP A 175 -3.31 -10.68 -23.58
N LYS A 176 -3.57 -11.19 -22.38
CA LYS A 176 -4.69 -10.78 -21.52
C LYS A 176 -4.26 -9.95 -20.32
N VAL A 177 -2.97 -9.70 -20.14
CA VAL A 177 -2.46 -8.95 -18.97
C VAL A 177 -3.05 -7.55 -18.91
N ASP A 178 -3.05 -6.81 -20.00
CA ASP A 178 -3.62 -5.46 -20.06
C ASP A 178 -5.12 -5.48 -19.75
N THR A 179 -5.85 -6.46 -20.27
CA THR A 179 -7.28 -6.63 -19.97
C THR A 179 -7.51 -6.86 -18.48
N LEU A 180 -6.69 -7.71 -17.84
CA LEU A 180 -6.75 -7.97 -16.41
C LEU A 180 -6.46 -6.70 -15.60
N LEU A 181 -5.32 -6.05 -15.85
CA LEU A 181 -4.87 -4.90 -15.06
C LEU A 181 -5.82 -3.70 -15.20
N ASN A 182 -6.42 -3.50 -16.38
CA ASN A 182 -7.37 -2.44 -16.66
C ASN A 182 -8.74 -2.64 -15.98
N GLN A 183 -9.05 -3.83 -15.41
CA GLN A 183 -10.21 -3.99 -14.53
C GLN A 183 -10.14 -3.08 -13.31
N ASN A 184 -8.93 -2.74 -12.87
CA ASN A 184 -8.71 -1.72 -11.86
C ASN A 184 -8.42 -0.37 -12.51
N GLN A 185 -9.38 0.54 -12.49
CA GLN A 185 -9.22 1.89 -13.03
C GLN A 185 -8.31 2.79 -12.19
N SER A 186 -8.04 2.42 -10.92
CA SER A 186 -7.14 3.17 -10.05
C SER A 186 -5.70 3.07 -10.53
N PHE A 187 -4.97 4.19 -10.47
CA PHE A 187 -3.55 4.28 -10.81
C PHE A 187 -2.84 5.12 -9.74
N VAL A 188 -1.69 4.63 -9.26
CA VAL A 188 -0.87 5.31 -8.25
C VAL A 188 0.37 5.88 -8.93
N PHE A 189 0.68 7.11 -8.57
CA PHE A 189 1.89 7.84 -8.95
C PHE A 189 2.89 7.84 -7.80
N PHE A 190 4.16 7.91 -8.14
CA PHE A 190 5.26 7.79 -7.19
C PHE A 190 6.14 9.04 -7.19
N LYS A 191 6.88 9.21 -6.11
CA LYS A 191 8.02 10.11 -6.06
C LYS A 191 9.27 9.36 -5.63
N GLU A 192 10.40 9.78 -6.16
CA GLU A 192 11.68 9.29 -5.70
C GLU A 192 11.97 9.78 -4.28
N LYS A 193 12.50 8.90 -3.46
CA LYS A 193 13.00 9.23 -2.13
C LYS A 193 14.51 9.37 -2.20
N LYS A 194 14.97 10.61 -2.10
CA LYS A 194 16.42 10.93 -2.07
C LYS A 194 16.94 10.81 -0.63
N GLY A 195 18.08 10.15 -0.48
CA GLY A 195 18.75 9.99 0.82
C GLY A 195 18.07 8.96 1.74
N GLY A 196 18.53 8.91 3.00
CA GLY A 196 18.09 7.95 4.03
C GLY A 196 18.94 6.68 4.06
N ASP A 197 18.79 5.92 5.15
CA ASP A 197 19.46 4.62 5.30
C ASP A 197 18.80 3.61 4.35
N PRO A 198 19.56 2.90 3.50
CA PRO A 198 19.02 1.83 2.64
C PRO A 198 18.28 0.73 3.41
N ASN A 199 18.58 0.55 4.70
CA ASN A 199 17.94 -0.44 5.56
C ASN A 199 16.66 0.06 6.24
N GLU A 200 16.36 1.35 6.17
CA GLU A 200 15.10 1.89 6.68
C GLU A 200 13.93 1.51 5.77
N GLY A 201 12.77 1.28 6.39
CA GLY A 201 11.52 1.08 5.66
C GLY A 201 11.02 2.35 4.96
N PRO A 202 9.94 2.24 4.19
CA PRO A 202 9.30 3.39 3.57
C PRO A 202 8.70 4.31 4.63
N ILE A 203 8.50 5.59 4.29
CA ILE A 203 7.80 6.52 5.17
C ILE A 203 6.32 6.17 5.16
N GLY A 204 5.78 5.82 6.33
CA GLY A 204 4.36 5.58 6.52
C GLY A 204 3.54 6.86 6.65
N ALA A 205 2.23 6.72 6.79
CA ALA A 205 1.29 7.83 6.91
C ALA A 205 1.53 8.72 8.16
N GLN A 206 2.25 8.21 9.17
CA GLN A 206 2.70 8.99 10.33
C GLN A 206 3.85 9.96 9.99
N GLY A 207 4.46 9.87 8.81
CA GLY A 207 5.64 10.64 8.44
C GLY A 207 6.96 10.06 8.96
N LEU A 208 6.98 8.85 9.47
CA LEU A 208 8.14 8.13 10.02
C LEU A 208 8.43 6.86 9.21
N PRO A 209 9.70 6.40 9.17
CA PRO A 209 10.05 5.12 8.56
C PRO A 209 9.33 3.96 9.25
N LEU A 210 8.75 3.07 8.44
CA LEU A 210 8.14 1.84 8.93
C LEU A 210 9.20 0.85 9.38
N THR A 211 8.92 0.16 10.47
CA THR A 211 9.79 -0.88 11.01
C THR A 211 9.24 -2.25 10.64
N PRO A 212 10.05 -3.11 9.97
CA PRO A 212 9.65 -4.47 9.66
C PRO A 212 9.15 -5.22 10.89
N LYS A 213 8.03 -5.90 10.74
CA LYS A 213 7.41 -6.73 11.79
C LYS A 213 7.05 -5.97 13.08
N ALA A 214 6.96 -4.63 13.02
CA ALA A 214 6.58 -3.78 14.17
C ALA A 214 5.60 -2.67 13.79
N SER A 215 5.52 -2.28 12.51
CA SER A 215 4.56 -1.27 12.04
C SER A 215 3.34 -1.93 11.42
N VAL A 216 2.18 -1.29 11.61
CA VAL A 216 0.92 -1.71 10.99
C VAL A 216 0.20 -0.52 10.38
N ALA A 217 -0.51 -0.77 9.26
CA ALA A 217 -1.51 0.14 8.73
C ALA A 217 -2.86 -0.11 9.41
N VAL A 218 -3.58 0.97 9.67
CA VAL A 218 -4.86 0.98 10.41
C VAL A 218 -5.89 1.88 9.74
N ASP A 219 -7.15 1.77 10.16
CA ASP A 219 -8.17 2.75 9.85
C ASP A 219 -8.14 3.88 10.90
N ARG A 220 -7.71 5.06 10.47
CA ARG A 220 -7.57 6.25 11.34
C ARG A 220 -8.87 6.72 11.99
N ARG A 221 -10.02 6.25 11.55
CA ARG A 221 -11.31 6.56 12.18
C ARG A 221 -11.48 5.84 13.53
N TYR A 222 -10.69 4.80 13.78
CA TYR A 222 -10.76 3.94 14.96
C TYR A 222 -9.47 3.91 15.78
N ILE A 223 -8.31 4.02 15.11
CA ILE A 223 -7.01 3.94 15.77
C ILE A 223 -6.15 5.09 15.24
N SER A 224 -5.75 5.99 16.12
CA SER A 224 -4.87 7.11 15.78
C SER A 224 -3.46 6.64 15.44
N LEU A 225 -2.80 7.36 14.52
CA LEU A 225 -1.40 7.08 14.22
C LEU A 225 -0.51 7.36 15.44
N GLY A 226 0.47 6.49 15.65
CA GLY A 226 1.35 6.51 16.82
C GLY A 226 0.86 5.63 17.98
N THR A 227 -0.38 5.14 17.94
CA THR A 227 -0.92 4.27 18.99
C THR A 227 -0.20 2.92 19.01
N PRO A 228 0.36 2.49 20.16
CA PRO A 228 0.85 1.14 20.31
C PRO A 228 -0.33 0.19 20.54
N VAL A 229 -0.28 -0.95 19.86
CA VAL A 229 -1.33 -1.97 19.88
C VAL A 229 -0.69 -3.32 20.19
N LEU A 230 -1.21 -4.06 21.17
CA LEU A 230 -0.91 -5.47 21.29
C LEU A 230 -1.81 -6.23 20.33
N VAL A 231 -1.24 -7.01 19.43
CA VAL A 231 -2.00 -7.85 18.48
C VAL A 231 -1.74 -9.32 18.75
N SER A 232 -2.80 -10.12 18.72
CA SER A 232 -2.73 -11.58 18.73
C SER A 232 -3.32 -12.09 17.41
N VAL A 233 -2.51 -12.84 16.68
CA VAL A 233 -2.77 -13.26 15.29
C VAL A 233 -2.81 -14.77 15.23
N SER A 234 -3.80 -15.31 14.55
CA SER A 234 -3.96 -16.74 14.32
C SER A 234 -4.34 -17.04 12.88
N GLN A 235 -3.61 -17.98 12.27
CA GLN A 235 -3.86 -18.49 10.92
C GLN A 235 -3.38 -19.94 10.83
N THR A 236 -4.21 -20.81 10.26
CA THR A 236 -3.92 -22.23 10.16
C THR A 236 -3.06 -22.58 8.93
N ASN A 237 -3.32 -21.93 7.81
CA ASN A 237 -2.63 -22.23 6.55
C ASN A 237 -2.23 -20.95 5.79
N PRO A 238 -0.93 -20.65 5.66
CA PRO A 238 0.16 -21.26 6.41
C PRO A 238 0.02 -21.03 7.92
N ASN A 239 0.66 -21.86 8.73
CA ASN A 239 0.64 -21.66 10.18
C ASN A 239 1.37 -20.36 10.53
N LEU A 240 0.60 -19.38 11.01
CA LEU A 240 1.10 -18.07 11.40
C LEU A 240 0.39 -17.63 12.69
N ASN A 241 1.07 -17.81 13.81
CA ASN A 241 0.54 -17.48 15.12
C ASN A 241 1.57 -16.66 15.89
N PHE A 242 1.18 -15.48 16.34
CA PHE A 242 2.02 -14.64 17.19
C PHE A 242 1.19 -13.67 18.02
N THR A 243 1.74 -13.29 19.16
CA THR A 243 1.23 -12.16 19.96
C THR A 243 2.39 -11.21 20.21
N LYS A 244 2.24 -9.97 19.82
CA LYS A 244 3.30 -8.96 19.95
C LYS A 244 2.77 -7.53 19.90
N PRO A 245 3.52 -6.57 20.48
CA PRO A 245 3.25 -5.16 20.29
C PRO A 245 3.63 -4.72 18.88
N VAL A 246 2.80 -3.82 18.33
CA VAL A 246 3.01 -3.13 17.06
C VAL A 246 2.63 -1.66 17.22
N VAL A 247 3.01 -0.81 16.27
CA VAL A 247 2.64 0.61 16.28
C VAL A 247 1.84 0.94 15.02
N ALA A 248 0.73 1.65 15.19
CA ALA A 248 -0.09 2.18 14.10
C ALA A 248 0.67 3.33 13.43
N GLN A 249 1.36 3.08 12.31
CA GLN A 249 2.21 4.07 11.65
C GLN A 249 1.82 4.34 10.19
N ASP A 250 0.87 3.55 9.67
CA ASP A 250 0.50 3.64 8.27
C ASP A 250 -1.01 3.53 8.06
N THR A 251 -1.44 3.76 6.81
CA THR A 251 -2.83 3.65 6.38
C THR A 251 -2.90 3.02 5.00
N GLY A 252 -3.99 2.33 4.71
CA GLY A 252 -4.24 1.77 3.39
C GLY A 252 -5.66 2.02 2.90
N GLY A 253 -5.84 2.19 1.59
CA GLY A 253 -7.16 2.41 0.99
C GLY A 253 -8.17 1.29 1.28
N ALA A 254 -7.68 0.06 1.40
CA ALA A 254 -8.46 -1.14 1.72
C ALA A 254 -8.52 -1.46 3.22
N ILE A 255 -7.81 -0.69 4.07
CA ILE A 255 -7.75 -0.92 5.52
C ILE A 255 -8.88 -0.11 6.17
N LYS A 256 -10.03 -0.76 6.33
CA LYS A 256 -11.27 -0.15 6.84
C LYS A 256 -11.89 -1.00 7.93
N GLY A 257 -12.19 -0.37 9.08
CA GLY A 257 -12.83 -1.00 10.25
C GLY A 257 -11.96 -1.01 11.51
N PRO A 258 -12.55 -1.31 12.69
CA PRO A 258 -11.89 -1.18 14.00
C PRO A 258 -10.76 -2.18 14.20
N ILE A 259 -10.92 -3.45 13.76
CA ILE A 259 -9.84 -4.46 13.79
C ILE A 259 -9.53 -4.86 12.36
N ARG A 260 -8.96 -3.94 11.61
CA ARG A 260 -8.45 -4.16 10.27
C ARG A 260 -7.02 -3.65 10.20
N PHE A 261 -6.09 -4.57 10.19
CA PHE A 261 -4.65 -4.29 10.18
C PHE A 261 -4.02 -4.78 8.89
N ASP A 262 -2.97 -4.08 8.47
CA ASP A 262 -2.03 -4.57 7.47
C ASP A 262 -0.62 -4.54 8.09
N PHE A 263 0.03 -5.69 8.17
CA PHE A 263 1.29 -5.88 8.90
C PHE A 263 2.47 -5.69 7.97
N PHE A 264 3.37 -4.78 8.31
CA PHE A 264 4.55 -4.50 7.49
C PHE A 264 5.63 -5.58 7.70
N TRP A 265 5.82 -6.43 6.70
CA TRP A 265 6.80 -7.51 6.73
C TRP A 265 8.23 -7.05 6.46
N GLY A 266 8.44 -5.85 5.92
CA GLY A 266 9.73 -5.34 5.50
C GLY A 266 9.87 -5.34 3.98
N PHE A 267 11.03 -5.72 3.46
CA PHE A 267 11.34 -5.65 2.03
C PHE A 267 11.92 -6.98 1.51
N GLY A 268 11.86 -7.14 0.18
CA GLY A 268 12.41 -8.28 -0.54
C GLY A 268 11.47 -9.50 -0.58
N ASP A 269 11.99 -10.59 -1.18
CA ASP A 269 11.20 -11.75 -1.55
C ASP A 269 10.59 -12.51 -0.37
N GLU A 270 11.34 -12.64 0.74
CA GLU A 270 10.84 -13.31 1.95
C GLU A 270 9.67 -12.53 2.56
N ALA A 271 9.81 -11.20 2.66
CA ALA A 271 8.74 -10.33 3.13
C ALA A 271 7.51 -10.43 2.20
N GLY A 272 7.73 -10.46 0.88
CA GLY A 272 6.67 -10.63 -0.11
C GLY A 272 5.94 -11.97 0.00
N LYS A 273 6.67 -13.08 0.24
CA LYS A 273 6.07 -14.40 0.46
C LYS A 273 5.19 -14.42 1.72
N ASN A 274 5.66 -13.83 2.80
CA ASN A 274 4.94 -13.76 4.07
C ASN A 274 3.71 -12.85 3.95
N ALA A 275 3.88 -11.65 3.41
CA ALA A 275 2.79 -10.69 3.18
C ALA A 275 1.68 -11.28 2.30
N GLY A 276 2.06 -11.89 1.18
CA GLY A 276 1.10 -12.45 0.23
C GLY A 276 0.30 -13.65 0.74
N ARG A 277 0.77 -14.31 1.81
CA ARG A 277 0.09 -15.46 2.44
C ARG A 277 -0.68 -15.08 3.69
N GLN A 278 -0.47 -13.89 4.23
CA GLN A 278 -1.12 -13.48 5.46
C GLN A 278 -2.56 -13.06 5.24
N LYS A 279 -3.47 -13.82 5.81
CA LYS A 279 -4.90 -13.54 5.93
C LYS A 279 -5.38 -14.11 7.24
N SER A 280 -4.96 -13.47 8.31
CA SER A 280 -5.06 -13.99 9.67
C SER A 280 -6.26 -13.41 10.40
N GLN A 281 -6.87 -14.21 11.25
CA GLN A 281 -7.73 -13.70 12.30
C GLN A 281 -6.88 -12.91 13.30
N ALA A 282 -7.34 -11.75 13.73
CA ALA A 282 -6.63 -10.88 14.66
C ALA A 282 -7.52 -10.45 15.83
N ARG A 283 -6.92 -10.39 17.01
CA ARG A 283 -7.44 -9.68 18.18
C ARG A 283 -6.49 -8.53 18.48
N ALA A 284 -7.01 -7.43 19.00
CA ALA A 284 -6.20 -6.25 19.28
C ALA A 284 -6.59 -5.60 20.62
N TRP A 285 -5.58 -5.06 21.28
CA TRP A 285 -5.71 -4.28 22.52
C TRP A 285 -4.91 -2.99 22.35
N LEU A 286 -5.57 -1.86 22.59
CA LEU A 286 -4.89 -0.56 22.61
C LEU A 286 -4.13 -0.41 23.92
N LEU A 287 -2.91 0.07 23.84
CA LEU A 287 -2.08 0.40 25.00
C LEU A 287 -2.09 1.93 25.15
N LEU A 288 -2.92 2.42 26.07
CA LEU A 288 -3.10 3.86 26.29
C LEU A 288 -2.47 4.27 27.64
N PRO A 289 -1.96 5.50 27.75
CA PRO A 289 -1.54 6.05 29.04
C PRO A 289 -2.67 6.01 30.07
N ASN A 290 -2.33 5.90 31.35
CA ASN A 290 -3.32 5.95 32.41
C ASN A 290 -4.12 7.26 32.35
N GLY A 291 -5.45 7.16 32.48
CA GLY A 291 -6.36 8.29 32.41
C GLY A 291 -6.78 8.67 30.98
N VAL A 292 -6.24 8.01 29.94
CA VAL A 292 -6.69 8.18 28.55
C VAL A 292 -7.64 7.02 28.20
N THR A 293 -8.79 7.35 27.63
CA THR A 293 -9.77 6.37 27.13
C THR A 293 -9.83 6.39 25.61
N PRO A 294 -10.33 5.33 24.95
CA PRO A 294 -10.52 5.33 23.49
C PRO A 294 -11.39 6.48 22.97
N GLU A 295 -12.36 6.93 23.76
CA GLU A 295 -13.26 8.04 23.45
C GLU A 295 -12.56 9.40 23.49
N SER A 296 -11.39 9.49 24.13
CA SER A 296 -10.58 10.72 24.21
C SER A 296 -9.56 10.86 23.09
N LEU A 297 -9.48 9.90 22.14
CA LEU A 297 -8.58 9.89 20.99
C LEU A 297 -9.30 10.35 19.72
#